data_d72e8b987d0ac182bcb944add383eccb
#
_entry.id   d72e8b987d0ac182bcb944add383eccb
#
_cell.length_a   1.000
_cell.length_b   1.000
_cell.length_c   1.000
_cell.angle_alpha   90.00
_cell.angle_beta   90.00
_cell.angle_gamma   90.00
#
_symmetry.space_group_name_H-M   'P 1'
#
loop_
_entity.id
_entity.type
_entity.pdbx_description
1 polymer ?
#
loop_
_entity_poly.entity_id
_entity_poly.type
_entity_poly.pdbx_seq_one_letter_code
_entity_poly.pdbx_strand_id
1 'polypeptide(L)'
;MSRSLALALLSLALATPLLAEEQAPQPTPQKRSWFSRMLHPFQSSPVPSYKDPRLRGLLLDLKLSPQPVKLSEVRQLEVKLSVTNVSKRAVTLEFPTDQRIEILLRNSSDAVLTTWSENHAFDAKPGTVLINPGEHTFYPETIATRELTPNKVFIVEVFFPQYPELRIRQKFLTAP
;
A
#
# COMPACT_ATOMS: atom_id res chain seq x y z
N MET A 1 -83.82 44.01 11.67
CA MET A 1 -83.48 44.88 10.53
C MET A 1 -81.95 45.17 10.64
N SER A 2 -81.14 44.48 9.95
CA SER A 2 -79.83 44.95 9.52
C SER A 2 -79.16 43.89 8.68
N ARG A 3 -78.73 44.27 7.56
CA ARG A 3 -78.18 43.43 6.48
C ARG A 3 -76.67 43.27 6.70
N SER A 4 -76.19 42.03 6.75
CA SER A 4 -74.74 41.73 6.79
C SER A 4 -74.21 41.62 5.36
N LEU A 5 -73.23 42.38 5.06
CA LEU A 5 -72.42 42.28 3.85
C LEU A 5 -71.22 41.38 4.16
N ALA A 6 -71.16 40.27 3.44
CA ALA A 6 -69.99 39.39 3.51
C ALA A 6 -68.96 39.83 2.46
N LEU A 7 -67.75 40.16 2.91
CA LEU A 7 -66.58 40.47 2.07
C LEU A 7 -65.75 39.19 1.90
N ALA A 8 -65.73 38.62 0.72
CA ALA A 8 -64.90 37.50 0.41
C ALA A 8 -63.48 38.02 0.01
N LEU A 9 -62.49 37.69 0.82
CA LEU A 9 -61.08 37.91 0.54
C LEU A 9 -60.52 36.70 -0.21
N LEU A 10 -60.25 36.91 -1.47
CA LEU A 10 -59.61 35.94 -2.35
C LEU A 10 -58.08 35.94 -2.08
N SER A 11 -57.55 34.94 -1.37
CA SER A 11 -56.11 34.78 -1.16
C SER A 11 -55.48 34.09 -2.36
N LEU A 12 -54.73 34.84 -3.12
CA LEU A 12 -53.93 34.34 -4.24
C LEU A 12 -52.61 33.74 -3.67
N ALA A 13 -52.56 32.42 -3.60
CA ALA A 13 -51.34 31.70 -3.21
C ALA A 13 -50.38 31.68 -4.42
N LEU A 14 -49.31 32.45 -4.35
CA LEU A 14 -48.13 32.37 -5.24
C LEU A 14 -47.35 31.09 -4.90
N ALA A 15 -47.52 30.08 -5.73
CA ALA A 15 -46.66 28.89 -5.70
C ALA A 15 -45.29 29.25 -6.31
N THR A 16 -44.27 29.38 -5.52
CA THR A 16 -42.85 29.42 -5.95
C THR A 16 -42.42 28.02 -6.39
N PRO A 17 -41.87 27.82 -7.60
CA PRO A 17 -41.29 26.54 -7.94
C PRO A 17 -40.00 26.37 -7.15
N LEU A 18 -39.94 25.31 -6.31
CA LEU A 18 -38.71 24.79 -5.72
C LEU A 18 -37.83 24.33 -6.90
N LEU A 19 -36.79 25.07 -7.19
CA LEU A 19 -35.70 24.57 -8.04
C LEU A 19 -35.04 23.44 -7.29
N ALA A 20 -35.32 22.20 -7.69
CA ALA A 20 -34.57 21.02 -7.29
C ALA A 20 -33.15 21.23 -7.81
N GLU A 21 -32.23 21.50 -6.91
CA GLU A 21 -30.80 21.50 -7.16
C GLU A 21 -30.41 20.07 -7.51
N GLU A 22 -30.25 19.82 -8.80
CA GLU A 22 -29.79 18.57 -9.37
C GLU A 22 -28.36 18.35 -8.88
N GLN A 23 -28.22 17.58 -7.78
CA GLN A 23 -26.91 17.11 -7.29
C GLN A 23 -26.24 16.33 -8.41
N ALA A 24 -25.20 16.91 -9.00
CA ALA A 24 -24.30 16.22 -9.91
C ALA A 24 -23.87 14.89 -9.27
N PRO A 25 -23.93 13.77 -10.00
CA PRO A 25 -23.54 12.47 -9.47
C PRO A 25 -22.07 12.53 -9.06
N GLN A 26 -21.81 12.31 -7.75
CA GLN A 26 -20.45 12.17 -7.25
C GLN A 26 -19.80 10.99 -7.97
N PRO A 27 -18.57 11.14 -8.47
CA PRO A 27 -17.87 10.04 -9.13
C PRO A 27 -17.63 8.93 -8.10
N THR A 28 -18.41 7.87 -8.22
CA THR A 28 -18.16 6.63 -7.49
C THR A 28 -16.75 6.15 -7.81
N PRO A 29 -15.94 5.72 -6.81
CA PRO A 29 -14.62 5.17 -7.08
C PRO A 29 -14.78 3.92 -7.96
N GLN A 30 -14.48 4.07 -9.24
CA GLN A 30 -14.47 2.95 -10.19
C GLN A 30 -13.49 1.91 -9.72
N LYS A 31 -13.98 0.77 -9.23
CA LYS A 31 -13.17 -0.43 -9.03
C LYS A 31 -12.56 -0.81 -10.37
N ARG A 32 -11.30 -0.47 -10.58
CA ARG A 32 -10.56 -0.83 -11.80
C ARG A 32 -10.62 -2.33 -11.99
N SER A 33 -11.22 -2.76 -13.10
CA SER A 33 -11.35 -4.14 -13.50
C SER A 33 -9.97 -4.80 -13.57
N TRP A 34 -9.88 -6.07 -13.17
CA TRP A 34 -8.68 -6.90 -13.28
C TRP A 34 -8.08 -6.91 -14.71
N PHE A 35 -8.94 -6.86 -15.74
CA PHE A 35 -8.54 -6.77 -17.14
C PHE A 35 -7.77 -5.49 -17.49
N SER A 36 -8.06 -4.37 -16.81
CA SER A 36 -7.36 -3.10 -17.01
C SER A 36 -5.87 -3.18 -16.61
N ARG A 37 -5.51 -4.06 -15.67
CA ARG A 37 -4.12 -4.28 -15.25
C ARG A 37 -3.31 -5.11 -16.26
N MET A 38 -3.96 -5.98 -17.03
CA MET A 38 -3.30 -6.76 -18.08
C MET A 38 -2.94 -5.92 -19.32
N LEU A 39 -3.76 -4.92 -19.64
CA LEU A 39 -3.61 -4.10 -20.85
C LEU A 39 -2.65 -2.91 -20.68
N HIS A 40 -2.32 -2.53 -19.44
CA HIS A 40 -1.45 -1.40 -19.16
C HIS A 40 -0.37 -1.72 -18.12
N PRO A 41 0.64 -2.56 -18.48
CA PRO A 41 1.71 -2.94 -17.56
C PRO A 41 2.61 -1.75 -17.13
N PHE A 42 2.51 -0.62 -17.83
CA PHE A 42 3.31 0.60 -17.56
C PHE A 42 2.52 1.73 -16.86
N GLN A 43 1.30 1.48 -16.39
CA GLN A 43 0.66 2.49 -15.55
C GLN A 43 1.39 2.50 -14.20
N SER A 44 2.17 3.54 -13.99
CA SER A 44 2.84 3.83 -12.73
C SER A 44 1.82 3.73 -11.59
N SER A 45 2.10 2.85 -10.63
CA SER A 45 1.35 2.79 -9.38
C SER A 45 1.31 4.20 -8.77
N PRO A 46 0.16 4.65 -8.24
CA PRO A 46 0.11 5.97 -7.63
C PRO A 46 1.17 6.05 -6.53
N VAL A 47 1.94 7.15 -6.52
CA VAL A 47 2.96 7.39 -5.50
C VAL A 47 2.28 7.34 -4.13
N PRO A 48 2.76 6.51 -3.19
CA PRO A 48 2.20 6.43 -1.87
C PRO A 48 2.19 7.79 -1.17
N SER A 49 1.10 8.11 -0.49
CA SER A 49 1.02 9.33 0.33
C SER A 49 1.34 8.96 1.77
N TYR A 50 2.61 9.15 2.16
CA TYR A 50 3.04 8.95 3.53
C TYR A 50 2.64 10.13 4.42
N LYS A 51 2.33 9.86 5.70
CA LYS A 51 2.05 10.88 6.71
C LYS A 51 3.30 11.70 7.00
N ASP A 52 4.46 11.05 7.13
CA ASP A 52 5.75 11.74 7.26
C ASP A 52 6.13 12.41 5.92
N PRO A 53 6.19 13.76 5.89
CA PRO A 53 6.55 14.47 4.66
C PRO A 53 7.94 14.13 4.12
N ARG A 54 8.86 13.66 4.98
CA ARG A 54 10.23 13.28 4.59
C ARG A 54 10.26 12.05 3.70
N LEU A 55 9.27 11.15 3.84
CA LEU A 55 9.18 9.91 3.08
C LEU A 55 8.48 10.09 1.72
N ARG A 56 7.89 11.26 1.48
CA ARG A 56 7.17 11.53 0.24
C ARG A 56 8.08 11.43 -0.97
N GLY A 57 7.63 10.63 -1.94
CA GLY A 57 8.39 10.36 -3.15
C GLY A 57 9.26 9.11 -3.09
N LEU A 58 9.29 8.38 -1.98
CA LEU A 58 9.86 7.05 -1.96
C LEU A 58 8.86 6.02 -2.51
N LEU A 59 9.29 5.24 -3.48
CA LEU A 59 8.55 4.10 -4.02
C LEU A 59 9.23 2.81 -3.58
N LEU A 60 8.42 1.86 -3.14
CA LEU A 60 8.86 0.51 -2.82
C LEU A 60 8.45 -0.45 -3.95
N ASP A 61 9.37 -1.31 -4.36
CA ASP A 61 9.12 -2.46 -5.22
C ASP A 61 9.71 -3.71 -4.56
N LEU A 62 8.95 -4.82 -4.59
CA LEU A 62 9.34 -6.07 -3.96
C LEU A 62 9.35 -7.17 -5.01
N LYS A 63 10.49 -7.86 -5.13
CA LYS A 63 10.66 -9.02 -5.99
C LYS A 63 11.00 -10.24 -5.16
N LEU A 64 10.29 -11.32 -5.44
CA LEU A 64 10.51 -12.64 -4.84
C LEU A 64 11.01 -13.60 -5.93
N SER A 65 12.03 -14.38 -5.63
CA SER A 65 12.59 -15.35 -6.60
C SER A 65 13.00 -16.64 -5.89
N PRO A 66 12.72 -17.79 -6.50
CA PRO A 66 11.95 -18.02 -7.72
C PRO A 66 10.43 -17.94 -7.49
N GLN A 67 9.67 -17.77 -8.58
CA GLN A 67 8.21 -17.89 -8.55
C GLN A 67 7.74 -18.74 -9.74
N PRO A 68 6.85 -19.74 -9.50
CA PRO A 68 6.34 -20.20 -8.18
C PRO A 68 7.44 -20.79 -7.31
N VAL A 69 7.22 -20.79 -6.00
CA VAL A 69 8.17 -21.36 -5.03
C VAL A 69 7.96 -22.86 -4.93
N LYS A 70 8.82 -23.65 -5.60
CA LYS A 70 8.80 -25.10 -5.53
C LYS A 70 9.53 -25.58 -4.29
N LEU A 71 8.80 -26.09 -3.30
CA LEU A 71 9.36 -26.46 -1.99
C LEU A 71 10.32 -27.66 -2.04
N SER A 72 10.23 -28.50 -3.07
CA SER A 72 11.19 -29.58 -3.33
C SER A 72 12.59 -29.06 -3.75
N GLU A 73 12.66 -27.86 -4.34
CA GLU A 73 13.88 -27.29 -4.91
C GLU A 73 14.38 -26.08 -4.10
N VAL A 74 13.48 -25.31 -3.49
CA VAL A 74 13.77 -24.01 -2.89
C VAL A 74 13.77 -24.10 -1.37
N ARG A 75 14.93 -23.98 -0.74
CA ARG A 75 15.10 -23.94 0.72
C ARG A 75 15.07 -22.53 1.29
N GLN A 76 15.43 -21.56 0.48
CA GLN A 76 15.43 -20.14 0.81
C GLN A 76 14.79 -19.37 -0.34
N LEU A 77 13.86 -18.48 -0.02
CA LEU A 77 13.23 -17.57 -0.95
C LEU A 77 14.01 -16.26 -0.96
N GLU A 78 14.49 -15.84 -2.12
CA GLU A 78 15.11 -14.52 -2.29
C GLU A 78 14.05 -13.43 -2.21
N VAL A 79 14.33 -12.42 -1.42
CA VAL A 79 13.49 -11.24 -1.19
C VAL A 79 14.31 -10.01 -1.54
N LYS A 80 13.99 -9.33 -2.62
CA LYS A 80 14.70 -8.12 -3.04
C LYS A 80 13.76 -6.91 -2.95
N LEU A 81 13.97 -6.10 -1.91
CA LEU A 81 13.31 -4.80 -1.80
C LEU A 81 14.13 -3.76 -2.58
N SER A 82 13.43 -2.96 -3.40
CA SER A 82 13.98 -1.78 -4.05
C SER A 82 13.27 -0.54 -3.55
N VAL A 83 14.03 0.49 -3.19
CA VAL A 83 13.51 1.80 -2.81
C VAL A 83 13.98 2.81 -3.85
N THR A 84 13.05 3.52 -4.46
CA THR A 84 13.33 4.55 -5.46
C THR A 84 12.87 5.91 -4.96
N ASN A 85 13.73 6.91 -5.04
CA ASN A 85 13.34 8.29 -4.77
C ASN A 85 12.90 8.97 -6.08
N VAL A 86 11.58 9.12 -6.26
CA VAL A 86 11.01 9.83 -7.42
C VAL A 86 10.74 11.30 -7.12
N SER A 87 11.11 11.79 -5.94
CA SER A 87 11.00 13.21 -5.60
C SER A 87 12.16 14.01 -6.19
N LYS A 88 12.06 15.35 -6.10
CA LYS A 88 13.12 16.27 -6.52
C LYS A 88 14.14 16.60 -5.42
N ARG A 89 13.98 15.98 -4.22
CA ARG A 89 14.82 16.22 -3.05
C ARG A 89 15.45 14.93 -2.58
N ALA A 90 16.66 14.99 -2.09
CA ALA A 90 17.28 13.85 -1.41
C ALA A 90 16.47 13.50 -0.14
N VAL A 91 16.37 12.21 0.14
CA VAL A 91 15.72 11.68 1.34
C VAL A 91 16.77 10.98 2.18
N THR A 92 16.82 11.32 3.47
CA THR A 92 17.74 10.72 4.43
C THR A 92 16.95 9.82 5.38
N LEU A 93 17.36 8.56 5.49
CA LEU A 93 16.84 7.60 6.44
C LEU A 93 17.91 7.33 7.51
N GLU A 94 17.55 7.45 8.78
CA GLU A 94 18.43 7.24 9.92
C GLU A 94 18.04 5.96 10.65
N PHE A 95 19.01 5.20 11.09
CA PHE A 95 18.83 3.91 11.74
C PHE A 95 19.69 3.83 13.01
N PRO A 96 19.16 3.37 14.14
CA PRO A 96 19.90 3.26 15.39
C PRO A 96 20.83 2.04 15.44
N THR A 97 20.61 1.08 14.56
CA THR A 97 21.40 -0.15 14.43
C THR A 97 21.78 -0.35 12.95
N ASP A 98 22.49 -1.42 12.64
CA ASP A 98 22.75 -1.82 11.25
C ASP A 98 21.57 -2.53 10.57
N GLN A 99 20.50 -2.88 11.32
CA GLN A 99 19.26 -3.36 10.73
C GLN A 99 18.58 -2.27 9.89
N ARG A 100 18.31 -2.57 8.62
CA ARG A 100 17.62 -1.64 7.71
C ARG A 100 16.18 -2.03 7.51
N ILE A 101 15.93 -3.31 7.27
CA ILE A 101 14.60 -3.84 6.95
C ILE A 101 14.23 -4.96 7.92
N GLU A 102 12.94 -5.23 7.98
CA GLU A 102 12.35 -6.42 8.59
C GLU A 102 11.55 -7.16 7.53
N ILE A 103 11.57 -8.51 7.60
CA ILE A 103 10.79 -9.35 6.70
C ILE A 103 9.94 -10.30 7.54
N LEU A 104 8.64 -10.26 7.30
CA LEU A 104 7.69 -11.19 7.89
C LEU A 104 7.14 -12.13 6.82
N LEU A 105 7.23 -13.42 7.09
CA LEU A 105 6.52 -14.43 6.31
C LEU A 105 5.18 -14.72 7.00
N ARG A 106 4.08 -14.58 6.25
CA ARG A 106 2.73 -14.75 6.78
C ARG A 106 1.95 -15.79 5.99
N ASN A 107 1.02 -16.45 6.64
CA ASN A 107 0.05 -17.31 5.97
C ASN A 107 -1.10 -16.48 5.35
N SER A 108 -2.03 -17.16 4.67
CA SER A 108 -3.21 -16.53 4.06
C SER A 108 -4.19 -15.90 5.06
N SER A 109 -4.12 -16.28 6.35
CA SER A 109 -4.90 -15.70 7.45
C SER A 109 -4.18 -14.53 8.14
N ASP A 110 -3.07 -14.06 7.56
CA ASP A 110 -2.23 -12.96 8.06
C ASP A 110 -1.43 -13.28 9.35
N ALA A 111 -1.42 -14.53 9.81
CA ALA A 111 -0.59 -14.94 10.93
C ALA A 111 0.89 -14.99 10.52
N VAL A 112 1.78 -14.46 11.36
CA VAL A 112 3.23 -14.51 11.17
C VAL A 112 3.73 -15.94 11.41
N LEU A 113 4.46 -16.46 10.43
CA LEU A 113 5.13 -17.77 10.51
C LEU A 113 6.61 -17.62 10.87
N THR A 114 7.25 -16.60 10.29
CA THR A 114 8.68 -16.36 10.46
C THR A 114 8.92 -14.86 10.50
N THR A 115 9.78 -14.43 11.43
CA THR A 115 10.35 -13.09 11.52
C THR A 115 11.83 -13.20 11.15
N TRP A 116 12.25 -12.51 10.10
CA TRP A 116 13.61 -12.63 9.56
C TRP A 116 14.67 -12.22 10.58
N SER A 117 14.44 -11.14 11.33
CA SER A 117 15.37 -10.62 12.33
C SER A 117 15.65 -11.58 13.49
N GLU A 118 14.75 -12.52 13.80
CA GLU A 118 14.94 -13.49 14.89
C GLU A 118 16.15 -14.41 14.68
N ASN A 119 16.63 -14.53 13.44
CA ASN A 119 17.79 -15.35 13.09
C ASN A 119 19.01 -14.49 12.72
N HIS A 120 19.02 -13.21 13.05
CA HIS A 120 20.09 -12.26 12.73
C HIS A 120 20.53 -11.52 13.99
N ALA A 121 21.83 -11.30 14.11
CA ALA A 121 22.38 -10.39 15.10
C ALA A 121 22.63 -9.04 14.44
N PHE A 122 22.25 -7.96 15.11
CA PHE A 122 22.44 -6.60 14.61
C PHE A 122 23.32 -5.83 15.59
N ASP A 123 24.30 -5.14 15.05
CA ASP A 123 25.17 -4.25 15.81
C ASP A 123 24.43 -2.96 16.19
N ALA A 124 24.64 -2.47 17.41
CA ALA A 124 24.17 -1.17 17.87
C ALA A 124 24.99 -0.03 17.23
N LYS A 125 25.14 -0.08 15.89
CA LYS A 125 25.89 0.88 15.09
C LYS A 125 24.91 1.76 14.32
N PRO A 126 24.70 3.01 14.73
CA PRO A 126 23.89 3.94 13.98
C PRO A 126 24.40 4.15 12.56
N GLY A 127 23.49 4.33 11.63
CA GLY A 127 23.81 4.56 10.23
C GLY A 127 22.78 5.40 9.52
N THR A 128 23.20 5.98 8.42
CA THR A 128 22.35 6.85 7.59
C THR A 128 22.39 6.38 6.16
N VAL A 129 21.24 6.36 5.49
CA VAL A 129 21.09 6.09 4.06
C VAL A 129 20.55 7.35 3.40
N LEU A 130 21.34 7.91 2.49
CA LEU A 130 20.95 9.03 1.65
C LEU A 130 20.49 8.49 0.29
N ILE A 131 19.28 8.85 -0.12
CA ILE A 131 18.71 8.44 -1.42
C ILE A 131 18.47 9.71 -2.23
N ASN A 132 19.30 9.95 -3.24
CA ASN A 132 19.21 11.12 -4.10
C ASN A 132 18.00 11.02 -5.07
N PRO A 133 17.56 12.13 -5.68
CA PRO A 133 16.53 12.10 -6.70
C PRO A 133 16.88 11.14 -7.86
N GLY A 134 15.96 10.22 -8.17
CA GLY A 134 16.14 9.19 -9.18
C GLY A 134 17.00 8.00 -8.76
N GLU A 135 17.57 8.02 -7.56
CA GLU A 135 18.40 6.91 -7.07
C GLU A 135 17.55 5.72 -6.64
N HIS A 136 18.15 4.52 -6.82
CA HIS A 136 17.60 3.24 -6.40
C HIS A 136 18.52 2.59 -5.38
N THR A 137 17.97 2.25 -4.22
CA THR A 137 18.68 1.47 -3.19
C THR A 137 18.06 0.09 -3.09
N PHE A 138 18.88 -0.96 -2.95
CA PHE A 138 18.46 -2.35 -2.93
C PHE A 138 18.80 -3.00 -1.60
N TYR A 139 17.87 -3.82 -1.12
CA TYR A 139 18.01 -4.66 0.08
C TYR A 139 17.72 -6.11 -0.32
N PRO A 140 18.74 -6.85 -0.80
CA PRO A 140 18.61 -8.27 -1.13
C PRO A 140 18.79 -9.10 0.15
N GLU A 141 17.80 -9.95 0.44
CA GLU A 141 17.81 -10.85 1.59
C GLU A 141 17.23 -12.21 1.22
N THR A 142 17.30 -13.16 2.15
CA THR A 142 16.68 -14.48 1.98
C THR A 142 15.86 -14.83 3.21
N ILE A 143 14.76 -15.57 3.01
CA ILE A 143 13.96 -16.11 4.09
C ILE A 143 13.75 -17.61 3.91
N ALA A 144 13.84 -18.38 5.01
CA ALA A 144 13.68 -19.83 4.97
C ALA A 144 12.26 -20.23 4.57
N THR A 145 12.15 -21.31 3.77
CA THR A 145 10.85 -21.83 3.28
C THR A 145 10.34 -23.02 4.09
N ARG A 146 11.02 -23.43 5.16
CA ARG A 146 10.71 -24.63 5.94
C ARG A 146 9.32 -24.64 6.58
N GLU A 147 8.75 -23.46 6.86
CA GLU A 147 7.42 -23.31 7.45
C GLU A 147 6.30 -23.30 6.38
N LEU A 148 6.67 -23.39 5.10
CA LEU A 148 5.73 -23.35 4.00
C LEU A 148 5.20 -24.75 3.68
N THR A 149 3.94 -24.80 3.27
CA THR A 149 3.28 -26.00 2.78
C THR A 149 2.92 -25.84 1.29
N PRO A 150 2.92 -26.94 0.50
CA PRO A 150 2.66 -26.84 -0.92
C PRO A 150 1.21 -26.45 -1.23
N ASN A 151 1.02 -25.88 -2.43
CA ASN A 151 -0.30 -25.48 -2.96
C ASN A 151 -1.05 -24.47 -2.07
N LYS A 152 -0.31 -23.62 -1.40
CA LYS A 152 -0.86 -22.55 -0.53
C LYS A 152 -0.35 -21.17 -0.96
N VAL A 153 -1.14 -20.17 -0.61
CA VAL A 153 -0.76 -18.77 -0.79
C VAL A 153 -0.18 -18.25 0.53
N PHE A 154 0.98 -17.61 0.41
CA PHE A 154 1.66 -16.95 1.50
C PHE A 154 1.90 -15.48 1.16
N ILE A 155 2.29 -14.69 2.14
CA ILE A 155 2.56 -13.26 2.00
C ILE A 155 3.95 -12.99 2.57
N VAL A 156 4.80 -12.34 1.80
CA VAL A 156 6.00 -11.66 2.31
C VAL A 156 5.63 -10.21 2.55
N GLU A 157 5.90 -9.74 3.75
CA GLU A 157 5.79 -8.34 4.14
C GLU A 157 7.18 -7.82 4.47
N VAL A 158 7.60 -6.73 3.83
CA VAL A 158 8.88 -6.06 4.09
C VAL A 158 8.61 -4.63 4.51
N PHE A 159 9.29 -4.19 5.55
CA PHE A 159 9.17 -2.82 6.04
C PHE A 159 10.47 -2.34 6.71
N PHE A 160 10.59 -1.04 6.89
CA PHE A 160 11.66 -0.42 7.67
C PHE A 160 11.18 -0.26 9.12
N PRO A 161 11.84 -0.88 10.13
CA PRO A 161 11.39 -0.79 11.53
C PRO A 161 11.27 0.64 12.05
N GLN A 162 12.18 1.53 11.63
CA GLN A 162 12.18 2.96 12.00
C GLN A 162 11.16 3.79 11.22
N TYR A 163 10.67 3.27 10.09
CA TYR A 163 9.75 3.94 9.19
C TYR A 163 8.61 3.01 8.80
N PRO A 164 7.67 2.69 9.72
CA PRO A 164 6.65 1.66 9.50
C PRO A 164 5.68 1.97 8.35
N GLU A 165 5.67 3.21 7.87
CA GLU A 165 4.93 3.60 6.66
C GLU A 165 5.59 3.07 5.37
N LEU A 166 6.91 2.89 5.38
CA LEU A 166 7.66 2.26 4.28
C LEU A 166 7.49 0.74 4.37
N ARG A 167 6.36 0.27 3.88
CA ARG A 167 5.92 -1.13 3.97
C ARG A 167 5.34 -1.59 2.65
N ILE A 168 5.70 -2.81 2.26
CA ILE A 168 5.18 -3.46 1.05
C ILE A 168 4.87 -4.92 1.34
N ARG A 169 3.85 -5.45 0.70
CA ARG A 169 3.41 -6.85 0.84
C ARG A 169 3.24 -7.47 -0.54
N GLN A 170 3.72 -8.68 -0.69
CA GLN A 170 3.56 -9.47 -1.91
C GLN A 170 3.08 -10.88 -1.59
N LYS A 171 2.03 -11.31 -2.28
CA LYS A 171 1.55 -12.69 -2.24
C LYS A 171 2.34 -13.55 -3.22
N PHE A 172 2.56 -14.80 -2.84
CA PHE A 172 3.17 -15.81 -3.71
C PHE A 172 2.52 -17.16 -3.49
N LEU A 173 2.69 -18.04 -4.47
CA LEU A 173 2.16 -19.41 -4.45
C LEU A 173 3.31 -20.40 -4.27
N THR A 174 3.10 -21.39 -3.41
CA THR A 174 4.00 -22.53 -3.28
C THR A 174 3.53 -23.68 -4.18
N ALA A 175 4.48 -24.42 -4.71
CA ALA A 175 4.30 -25.69 -5.43
C ALA A 175 5.02 -26.83 -4.70
N PRO A 176 4.69 -28.09 -5.00
CA PRO A 176 5.38 -29.26 -4.46
C PRO A 176 6.87 -29.27 -4.76
#